data_01b64fd60616d85a343454f2f9b047aa
#
_entry.id   01b64fd60616d85a343454f2f9b047aa
#
_cell.length_a   1.000
_cell.length_b   1.000
_cell.length_c   1.000
_cell.angle_alpha   90.00
_cell.angle_beta   90.00
_cell.angle_gamma   90.00
#
_symmetry.space_group_name_H-M   'P 1'
#
loop_
_entity.id
_entity.type
_entity.pdbx_description
1 polymer ?
#
loop_
_entity_poly.entity_id
_entity_poly.type
_entity_poly.pdbx_seq_one_letter_code
_entity_poly.pdbx_strand_id
1 'polypeptide(L)'
;MKRLLFQAVFLAMGMIMGVYASGDVGLDLMCGALVAVCCAAVGEYASGSWLAMTLIVMLDCGACLVPAWYLMLPIAAFNAASSSAGVDGSRFLQALVPRWLWLLPMTIVIFRSIGSHVPSDLSIIILMVLQAVLGFAAGLLCARCANLAREVRRLQDSRRDQIRRLRSQIAENDEDRALAVRTATLAERTRIAREIHDNVVHQIGRASSR
;
A
#
# COMPACT_ATOMS: atom_id res chain seq x y z
N MET A 1 3.20 9.84 -5.61
CA MET A 1 4.34 10.57 -6.23
C MET A 1 5.44 9.64 -6.77
N LYS A 2 5.98 8.66 -6.03
CA LYS A 2 7.06 7.79 -6.56
C LYS A 2 6.64 6.95 -7.77
N ARG A 3 5.41 6.42 -7.80
CA ARG A 3 4.87 5.63 -8.92
C ARG A 3 4.79 6.45 -10.22
N LEU A 4 4.25 7.67 -10.14
CA LEU A 4 4.14 8.57 -11.30
C LEU A 4 5.51 8.91 -11.89
N LEU A 5 6.54 9.05 -11.05
CA LEU A 5 7.90 9.33 -11.51
C LEU A 5 8.46 8.15 -12.33
N PHE A 6 8.29 6.90 -11.87
CA PHE A 6 8.71 5.73 -12.64
C PHE A 6 7.95 5.62 -13.96
N GLN A 7 6.64 5.85 -13.94
CA GLN A 7 5.80 5.81 -15.15
C GLN A 7 6.21 6.89 -16.15
N ALA A 8 6.51 8.11 -15.69
CA ALA A 8 7.01 9.19 -16.53
C ALA A 8 8.37 8.84 -17.18
N VAL A 9 9.27 8.21 -16.42
CA VAL A 9 10.56 7.74 -16.95
C VAL A 9 10.36 6.68 -18.04
N PHE A 10 9.50 5.68 -17.79
CA PHE A 10 9.22 4.64 -18.78
C PHE A 10 8.53 5.21 -20.01
N LEU A 11 7.64 6.18 -19.84
CA LEU A 11 6.99 6.88 -20.97
C LEU A 11 8.01 7.66 -21.81
N ALA A 12 8.86 8.45 -21.16
CA ALA A 12 9.90 9.21 -21.84
C ALA A 12 10.86 8.28 -22.60
N MET A 13 11.25 7.16 -21.98
CA MET A 13 12.14 6.18 -22.61
C MET A 13 11.46 5.48 -23.79
N GLY A 14 10.15 5.13 -23.68
CA GLY A 14 9.35 4.59 -24.76
C GLY A 14 9.21 5.57 -25.93
N MET A 15 9.01 6.86 -25.66
CA MET A 15 8.95 7.92 -26.68
C MET A 15 10.29 8.09 -27.41
N ILE A 16 11.40 8.15 -26.67
CA ILE A 16 12.75 8.28 -27.27
C ILE A 16 13.04 7.09 -28.18
N MET A 17 12.73 5.88 -27.72
CA MET A 17 12.89 4.66 -28.52
C MET A 17 11.98 4.65 -29.74
N GLY A 18 10.74 5.18 -29.61
CA GLY A 18 9.80 5.30 -30.73
C GLY A 18 10.34 6.21 -31.83
N VAL A 19 10.83 7.37 -31.45
CA VAL A 19 11.45 8.31 -32.39
C VAL A 19 12.70 7.70 -33.03
N TYR A 20 13.51 6.99 -32.26
CA TYR A 20 14.70 6.32 -32.79
C TYR A 20 14.35 5.21 -33.82
N ALA A 21 13.29 4.44 -33.54
CA ALA A 21 12.88 3.32 -34.37
C ALA A 21 12.14 3.76 -35.68
N SER A 22 11.29 4.79 -35.60
CA SER A 22 10.48 5.28 -36.71
C SER A 22 11.09 6.46 -37.48
N GLY A 23 12.07 7.14 -36.88
CA GLY A 23 12.68 8.35 -37.44
C GLY A 23 11.77 9.59 -37.36
N ASP A 24 10.50 9.42 -36.98
CA ASP A 24 9.51 10.50 -36.88
C ASP A 24 8.49 10.23 -35.78
N VAL A 25 7.84 11.27 -35.29
CA VAL A 25 6.77 11.17 -34.28
C VAL A 25 5.44 10.93 -35.01
N GLY A 26 5.15 9.67 -35.31
CA GLY A 26 3.88 9.27 -35.92
C GLY A 26 2.68 9.45 -35.02
N LEU A 27 1.48 9.62 -35.59
CA LEU A 27 0.21 9.71 -34.87
C LEU A 27 -0.01 8.45 -33.96
N ASP A 28 0.39 7.28 -34.44
CA ASP A 28 0.25 6.01 -33.73
C ASP A 28 1.03 6.00 -32.41
N LEU A 29 2.25 6.54 -32.44
CA LEU A 29 3.08 6.66 -31.23
C LEU A 29 2.47 7.65 -30.22
N MET A 30 1.96 8.78 -30.71
CA MET A 30 1.29 9.76 -29.86
C MET A 30 0.01 9.21 -29.21
N CYS A 31 -0.80 8.48 -29.95
CA CYS A 31 -2.00 7.80 -29.43
C CYS A 31 -1.63 6.77 -28.36
N GLY A 32 -0.61 5.96 -28.59
CA GLY A 32 -0.10 4.99 -27.61
C GLY A 32 0.40 5.65 -26.33
N ALA A 33 1.14 6.76 -26.44
CA ALA A 33 1.60 7.54 -25.32
C ALA A 33 0.45 8.13 -24.50
N LEU A 34 -0.59 8.65 -25.17
CA LEU A 34 -1.78 9.20 -24.51
C LEU A 34 -2.54 8.12 -23.73
N VAL A 35 -2.75 6.95 -24.34
CA VAL A 35 -3.36 5.79 -23.66
C VAL A 35 -2.51 5.36 -22.47
N ALA A 36 -1.19 5.31 -22.60
CA ALA A 36 -0.28 4.96 -21.52
C ALA A 36 -0.35 5.96 -20.36
N VAL A 37 -0.47 7.27 -20.64
CA VAL A 37 -0.68 8.31 -19.62
C VAL A 37 -2.02 8.12 -18.93
N CYS A 38 -3.09 7.82 -19.65
CA CYS A 38 -4.39 7.53 -19.07
C CYS A 38 -4.32 6.29 -18.15
N CYS A 39 -3.64 5.22 -18.59
CA CYS A 39 -3.41 4.03 -17.77
C CYS A 39 -2.64 4.35 -16.50
N ALA A 40 -1.62 5.21 -16.58
CA ALA A 40 -0.83 5.65 -15.45
C ALA A 40 -1.67 6.45 -14.45
N ALA A 41 -2.45 7.41 -14.94
CA ALA A 41 -3.31 8.26 -14.12
C ALA A 41 -4.40 7.46 -13.38
N VAL A 42 -5.11 6.58 -14.12
CA VAL A 42 -6.16 5.74 -13.51
C VAL A 42 -5.56 4.70 -12.56
N GLY A 43 -4.40 4.13 -12.89
CA GLY A 43 -3.68 3.21 -12.00
C GLY A 43 -3.27 3.83 -10.66
N GLU A 44 -2.99 5.13 -10.62
CA GLU A 44 -2.67 5.86 -9.38
C GLU A 44 -3.93 6.21 -8.59
N TYR A 45 -4.98 6.69 -9.27
CA TYR A 45 -6.20 7.19 -8.63
C TYR A 45 -7.15 6.07 -8.21
N ALA A 46 -7.30 5.05 -9.03
CA ALA A 46 -8.25 3.95 -8.85
C ALA A 46 -7.55 2.58 -8.74
N SER A 47 -6.44 2.53 -7.99
CA SER A 47 -5.67 1.31 -7.80
C SER A 47 -6.57 0.18 -7.22
N GLY A 48 -6.72 -0.92 -7.98
CA GLY A 48 -7.59 -2.04 -7.63
C GLY A 48 -9.00 -1.98 -8.21
N SER A 49 -9.37 -0.93 -8.96
CA SER A 49 -10.63 -0.89 -9.67
C SER A 49 -10.56 -1.70 -10.99
N TRP A 50 -11.71 -2.21 -11.42
CA TRP A 50 -11.82 -2.90 -12.71
C TRP A 50 -11.48 -1.97 -13.90
N LEU A 51 -11.66 -0.65 -13.75
CA LEU A 51 -11.26 0.35 -14.73
C LEU A 51 -9.76 0.36 -15.01
N ALA A 52 -8.93 0.23 -13.97
CA ALA A 52 -7.48 0.11 -14.16
C ALA A 52 -7.11 -1.16 -14.91
N MET A 53 -7.80 -2.27 -14.66
CA MET A 53 -7.61 -3.52 -15.40
C MET A 53 -8.02 -3.41 -16.86
N THR A 54 -9.19 -2.82 -17.15
CA THR A 54 -9.67 -2.67 -18.54
C THR A 54 -8.72 -1.80 -19.36
N LEU A 55 -8.15 -0.75 -18.79
CA LEU A 55 -7.18 0.09 -19.48
C LEU A 55 -5.86 -0.62 -19.78
N ILE A 56 -5.37 -1.45 -18.86
CA ILE A 56 -4.18 -2.29 -19.10
C ILE A 56 -4.47 -3.26 -20.26
N VAL A 57 -5.62 -3.93 -20.23
CA VAL A 57 -6.05 -4.85 -21.30
C VAL A 57 -6.19 -4.11 -22.64
N MET A 58 -6.76 -2.90 -22.65
CA MET A 58 -6.85 -2.08 -23.86
C MET A 58 -5.47 -1.71 -24.41
N LEU A 59 -4.51 -1.36 -23.55
CA LEU A 59 -3.15 -1.06 -23.98
C LEU A 59 -2.46 -2.30 -24.56
N ASP A 60 -2.63 -3.46 -23.93
CA ASP A 60 -2.07 -4.73 -24.39
C ASP A 60 -2.69 -5.19 -25.71
N CYS A 61 -4.03 -5.10 -25.85
CA CYS A 61 -4.72 -5.39 -27.10
C CYS A 61 -4.33 -4.40 -28.22
N GLY A 62 -4.20 -3.11 -27.90
CA GLY A 62 -3.74 -2.09 -28.83
C GLY A 62 -2.30 -2.35 -29.30
N ALA A 63 -1.43 -2.80 -28.40
CA ALA A 63 -0.07 -3.21 -28.74
C ALA A 63 -0.05 -4.40 -29.73
N CYS A 64 -1.00 -5.33 -29.65
CA CYS A 64 -1.10 -6.43 -30.61
C CYS A 64 -1.48 -5.95 -32.04
N LEU A 65 -2.21 -4.84 -32.16
CA LEU A 65 -2.69 -4.29 -33.41
C LEU A 65 -1.73 -3.28 -34.03
N VAL A 66 -1.18 -2.39 -33.22
CA VAL A 66 -0.33 -1.26 -33.62
C VAL A 66 1.10 -1.45 -33.14
N PRO A 67 2.08 -1.69 -34.03
CA PRO A 67 3.46 -1.97 -33.66
C PRO A 67 4.11 -0.86 -32.82
N ALA A 68 3.79 0.41 -33.03
CA ALA A 68 4.32 1.53 -32.28
C ALA A 68 3.98 1.48 -30.78
N TRP A 69 2.88 0.79 -30.39
CA TRP A 69 2.43 0.68 -28.99
C TRP A 69 3.24 -0.32 -28.16
N TYR A 70 4.04 -1.20 -28.81
CA TYR A 70 4.96 -2.11 -28.08
C TYR A 70 5.92 -1.35 -27.17
N LEU A 71 6.28 -0.14 -27.55
CA LEU A 71 7.19 0.71 -26.79
C LEU A 71 6.58 1.19 -25.46
N MET A 72 5.26 1.09 -25.30
CA MET A 72 4.53 1.44 -24.08
C MET A 72 4.31 0.24 -23.14
N LEU A 73 4.66 -0.98 -23.55
CA LEU A 73 4.54 -2.20 -22.74
C LEU A 73 5.21 -2.13 -21.35
N PRO A 74 6.34 -1.44 -21.14
CA PRO A 74 6.93 -1.29 -19.81
C PRO A 74 5.97 -0.64 -18.80
N ILE A 75 5.08 0.25 -19.26
CA ILE A 75 4.07 0.89 -18.41
C ILE A 75 2.97 -0.10 -18.05
N ALA A 76 2.53 -0.94 -19.01
CA ALA A 76 1.57 -2.01 -18.76
C ALA A 76 2.15 -3.03 -17.76
N ALA A 77 3.40 -3.46 -17.95
CA ALA A 77 4.10 -4.37 -17.07
C ALA A 77 4.25 -3.80 -15.65
N PHE A 78 4.63 -2.53 -15.52
CA PHE A 78 4.71 -1.82 -14.24
C PHE A 78 3.36 -1.77 -13.54
N ASN A 79 2.29 -1.39 -14.24
CA ASN A 79 0.94 -1.30 -13.68
C ASN A 79 0.40 -2.67 -13.28
N ALA A 80 0.59 -3.69 -14.11
CA ALA A 80 0.22 -5.07 -13.80
C ALA A 80 0.91 -5.60 -12.54
N ALA A 81 2.21 -5.35 -12.39
CA ALA A 81 2.99 -5.74 -11.22
C ALA A 81 2.59 -4.96 -9.96
N SER A 82 2.29 -3.66 -10.10
CA SER A 82 1.98 -2.78 -8.97
C SER A 82 0.55 -2.93 -8.44
N SER A 83 -0.42 -3.34 -9.27
CA SER A 83 -1.82 -3.51 -8.89
C SER A 83 -2.08 -4.72 -8.00
N SER A 84 -1.19 -5.71 -8.00
CA SER A 84 -1.30 -6.94 -7.19
C SER A 84 -1.14 -6.72 -5.67
N ALA A 85 -0.81 -5.52 -5.24
CA ALA A 85 -0.47 -5.20 -3.84
C ALA A 85 -1.68 -5.07 -2.88
N GLY A 86 -2.92 -5.25 -3.34
CA GLY A 86 -4.12 -5.00 -2.53
C GLY A 86 -5.20 -6.07 -2.59
N VAL A 87 -4.92 -7.24 -3.17
CA VAL A 87 -5.95 -8.25 -3.43
C VAL A 87 -5.93 -9.31 -2.32
N ASP A 88 -7.02 -9.38 -1.55
CA ASP A 88 -7.30 -10.48 -0.63
C ASP A 88 -7.33 -11.82 -1.38
N GLY A 89 -6.85 -12.89 -0.73
CA GLY A 89 -6.62 -14.21 -1.34
C GLY A 89 -7.81 -14.85 -2.10
N SER A 90 -9.05 -14.38 -1.87
CA SER A 90 -10.26 -14.85 -2.58
C SER A 90 -10.33 -14.37 -4.05
N ARG A 91 -9.53 -13.39 -4.44
CA ARG A 91 -9.47 -12.83 -5.80
C ARG A 91 -8.16 -13.15 -6.52
N PHE A 92 -7.47 -14.20 -6.10
CA PHE A 92 -6.16 -14.60 -6.64
C PHE A 92 -6.18 -14.76 -8.17
N LEU A 93 -7.23 -15.38 -8.73
CA LEU A 93 -7.38 -15.54 -10.19
C LEU A 93 -7.57 -14.20 -10.91
N GLN A 94 -8.32 -13.26 -10.32
CA GLN A 94 -8.49 -11.91 -10.90
C GLN A 94 -7.21 -11.06 -10.85
N ALA A 95 -6.30 -11.37 -9.92
CA ALA A 95 -5.00 -10.71 -9.83
C ALA A 95 -3.94 -11.37 -10.72
N LEU A 96 -4.11 -12.66 -11.05
CA LEU A 96 -3.15 -13.43 -11.84
C LEU A 96 -3.25 -13.08 -13.34
N VAL A 97 -4.48 -12.97 -13.87
CA VAL A 97 -4.73 -12.70 -15.30
C VAL A 97 -4.05 -11.41 -15.77
N PRO A 98 -4.25 -10.24 -15.15
CA PRO A 98 -3.59 -9.01 -15.62
C PRO A 98 -2.08 -9.01 -15.38
N ARG A 99 -1.58 -9.83 -14.46
CA ARG A 99 -0.16 -9.90 -14.14
C ARG A 99 0.67 -10.53 -15.26
N TRP A 100 0.10 -11.46 -16.02
CA TRP A 100 0.78 -12.17 -17.09
C TRP A 100 0.33 -11.73 -18.49
N LEU A 101 -0.75 -10.93 -18.56
CA LEU A 101 -1.34 -10.51 -19.82
C LEU A 101 -0.37 -9.71 -20.69
N TRP A 102 0.50 -8.90 -20.08
CA TRP A 102 1.52 -8.11 -20.80
C TRP A 102 2.57 -8.96 -21.52
N LEU A 103 2.71 -10.25 -21.15
CA LEU A 103 3.57 -11.17 -21.90
C LEU A 103 3.00 -11.55 -23.26
N LEU A 104 1.69 -11.47 -23.44
CA LEU A 104 1.01 -11.86 -24.66
C LEU A 104 1.44 -10.99 -25.87
N PRO A 105 1.39 -9.66 -25.83
CA PRO A 105 1.93 -8.84 -26.93
C PRO A 105 3.43 -9.04 -27.10
N MET A 106 4.20 -9.28 -26.03
CA MET A 106 5.62 -9.61 -26.14
C MET A 106 5.87 -10.87 -26.93
N THR A 107 5.12 -11.94 -26.70
CA THR A 107 5.28 -13.20 -27.47
C THR A 107 4.89 -13.00 -28.92
N ILE A 108 3.87 -12.20 -29.21
CA ILE A 108 3.44 -11.87 -30.58
C ILE A 108 4.55 -11.10 -31.32
N VAL A 109 5.18 -10.11 -30.64
CA VAL A 109 6.31 -9.35 -31.23
C VAL A 109 7.48 -10.27 -31.57
N ILE A 110 7.88 -11.11 -30.64
CA ILE A 110 8.98 -12.05 -30.84
C ILE A 110 8.66 -13.02 -31.99
N PHE A 111 7.44 -13.59 -32.02
CA PHE A 111 7.02 -14.50 -33.07
C PHE A 111 6.96 -13.82 -34.45
N ARG A 112 6.44 -12.60 -34.53
CA ARG A 112 6.38 -11.80 -35.75
C ARG A 112 7.78 -11.42 -36.25
N SER A 113 8.70 -11.11 -35.35
CA SER A 113 10.11 -10.81 -35.69
C SER A 113 10.85 -12.02 -36.24
N ILE A 114 10.59 -13.23 -35.74
CA ILE A 114 11.19 -14.48 -36.24
C ILE A 114 10.62 -14.83 -37.63
N GLY A 115 9.32 -14.54 -37.86
CA GLY A 115 8.65 -14.88 -39.12
C GLY A 115 8.88 -13.88 -40.27
N SER A 116 9.25 -12.63 -39.96
CA SER A 116 9.60 -11.62 -40.96
C SER A 116 11.10 -11.71 -41.26
N HIS A 117 11.48 -12.03 -42.50
CA HIS A 117 12.86 -11.95 -42.96
C HIS A 117 13.42 -10.51 -43.04
N VAL A 118 12.72 -9.55 -42.48
CA VAL A 118 13.21 -8.17 -42.36
C VAL A 118 14.12 -8.17 -41.13
N PRO A 119 15.38 -7.76 -41.22
CA PRO A 119 16.25 -7.55 -40.10
C PRO A 119 15.73 -6.35 -39.30
N SER A 120 14.64 -6.54 -38.57
CA SER A 120 14.29 -5.65 -37.48
C SER A 120 15.49 -5.72 -36.52
N ASP A 121 16.10 -4.58 -36.25
CA ASP A 121 17.30 -4.50 -35.43
C ASP A 121 17.11 -5.31 -34.15
N LEU A 122 17.78 -6.45 -34.08
CA LEU A 122 17.72 -7.36 -32.91
C LEU A 122 17.99 -6.60 -31.61
N SER A 123 18.78 -5.52 -31.71
CA SER A 123 19.04 -4.59 -30.62
C SER A 123 17.80 -3.90 -30.08
N ILE A 124 16.85 -3.50 -30.94
CA ILE A 124 15.60 -2.85 -30.51
C ILE A 124 14.74 -3.85 -29.75
N ILE A 125 14.64 -5.09 -30.22
CA ILE A 125 13.85 -6.14 -29.54
C ILE A 125 14.43 -6.46 -28.19
N ILE A 126 15.75 -6.65 -28.11
CA ILE A 126 16.43 -6.92 -26.81
C ILE A 126 16.18 -5.76 -25.85
N LEU A 127 16.29 -4.53 -26.32
CA LEU A 127 16.10 -3.35 -25.47
C LEU A 127 14.65 -3.21 -24.99
N MET A 128 13.66 -3.54 -25.85
CA MET A 128 12.24 -3.59 -25.45
C MET A 128 11.97 -4.64 -24.37
N VAL A 129 12.50 -5.85 -24.55
CA VAL A 129 12.36 -6.93 -23.56
C VAL A 129 12.99 -6.51 -22.24
N LEU A 130 14.20 -5.97 -22.28
CA LEU A 130 14.90 -5.50 -21.08
C LEU A 130 14.11 -4.41 -20.37
N GLN A 131 13.57 -3.46 -21.13
CA GLN A 131 12.78 -2.34 -20.57
C GLN A 131 11.46 -2.82 -19.95
N ALA A 132 10.78 -3.80 -20.56
CA ALA A 132 9.57 -4.40 -19.99
C ALA A 132 9.85 -5.20 -18.71
N VAL A 133 10.94 -5.94 -18.67
CA VAL A 133 11.40 -6.65 -17.46
C VAL A 133 11.74 -5.66 -16.34
N LEU A 134 12.44 -4.57 -16.66
CA LEU A 134 12.73 -3.50 -15.70
C LEU A 134 11.44 -2.83 -15.19
N GLY A 135 10.47 -2.56 -16.07
CA GLY A 135 9.16 -2.03 -15.69
C GLY A 135 8.43 -2.95 -14.72
N PHE A 136 8.40 -4.25 -15.01
CA PHE A 136 7.80 -5.25 -14.14
C PHE A 136 8.52 -5.34 -12.78
N ALA A 137 9.83 -5.40 -12.77
CA ALA A 137 10.63 -5.44 -11.53
C ALA A 137 10.41 -4.17 -10.69
N ALA A 138 10.42 -2.99 -11.30
CA ALA A 138 10.13 -1.73 -10.61
C ALA A 138 8.71 -1.71 -10.02
N GLY A 139 7.71 -2.24 -10.76
CA GLY A 139 6.34 -2.40 -10.28
C GLY A 139 6.25 -3.31 -9.05
N LEU A 140 6.94 -4.45 -9.06
CA LEU A 140 7.01 -5.36 -7.91
C LEU A 140 7.66 -4.71 -6.70
N LEU A 141 8.76 -4.00 -6.89
CA LEU A 141 9.45 -3.29 -5.80
C LEU A 141 8.54 -2.21 -5.20
N CYS A 142 7.86 -1.42 -6.03
CA CYS A 142 6.89 -0.43 -5.58
C CYS A 142 5.75 -1.07 -4.79
N ALA A 143 5.23 -2.22 -5.24
CA ALA A 143 4.20 -2.98 -4.55
C ALA A 143 4.66 -3.46 -3.18
N ARG A 144 5.87 -4.03 -3.09
CA ARG A 144 6.49 -4.48 -1.83
C ARG A 144 6.71 -3.32 -0.87
N CYS A 145 7.27 -2.22 -1.33
CA CYS A 145 7.45 -1.02 -0.51
C CYS A 145 6.12 -0.47 0.02
N ALA A 146 5.08 -0.46 -0.80
CA ALA A 146 3.75 -0.01 -0.38
C ALA A 146 3.12 -0.95 0.67
N ASN A 147 3.35 -2.27 0.56
CA ASN A 147 2.89 -3.25 1.53
C ASN A 147 3.60 -3.09 2.87
N LEU A 148 4.93 -3.00 2.86
CA LEU A 148 5.73 -2.75 4.06
C LEU A 148 5.34 -1.45 4.75
N ALA A 149 5.12 -0.37 3.99
CA ALA A 149 4.66 0.90 4.54
C ALA A 149 3.28 0.78 5.21
N ARG A 150 2.37 -0.03 4.66
CA ARG A 150 1.05 -0.33 5.27
C ARG A 150 1.20 -1.12 6.57
N GLU A 151 2.07 -2.12 6.57
CA GLU A 151 2.32 -2.95 7.75
C GLU A 151 2.93 -2.12 8.89
N VAL A 152 3.93 -1.29 8.59
CA VAL A 152 4.52 -0.37 9.56
C VAL A 152 3.46 0.56 10.17
N ARG A 153 2.57 1.14 9.35
CA ARG A 153 1.47 1.98 9.86
C ARG A 153 0.53 1.20 10.77
N ARG A 154 0.14 -0.01 10.38
CA ARG A 154 -0.72 -0.89 11.21
C ARG A 154 -0.09 -1.19 12.57
N LEU A 155 1.22 -1.48 12.57
CA LEU A 155 1.97 -1.71 13.82
C LEU A 155 2.05 -0.44 14.68
N GLN A 156 2.26 0.73 14.07
CA GLN A 156 2.27 2.01 14.78
C GLN A 156 0.90 2.32 15.40
N ASP A 157 -0.18 2.09 14.67
CA ASP A 157 -1.54 2.32 15.17
C ASP A 157 -1.87 1.36 16.32
N SER A 158 -1.53 0.08 16.19
CA SER A 158 -1.67 -0.92 17.25
C SER A 158 -0.88 -0.54 18.53
N ARG A 159 0.36 -0.06 18.38
CA ARG A 159 1.14 0.44 19.51
C ARG A 159 0.51 1.66 20.18
N ARG A 160 -0.02 2.59 19.40
CA ARG A 160 -0.73 3.76 19.95
C ARG A 160 -1.96 3.35 20.74
N ASP A 161 -2.72 2.38 20.25
CA ASP A 161 -3.89 1.86 20.96
C ASP A 161 -3.51 1.12 22.24
N GLN A 162 -2.42 0.36 22.25
CA GLN A 162 -1.89 -0.25 23.47
C GLN A 162 -1.48 0.79 24.52
N ILE A 163 -0.77 1.85 24.10
CA ILE A 163 -0.38 2.95 25.01
C ILE A 163 -1.62 3.66 25.58
N ARG A 164 -2.65 3.89 24.76
CA ARG A 164 -3.92 4.47 25.25
C ARG A 164 -4.59 3.60 26.30
N ARG A 165 -4.69 2.28 26.05
CA ARG A 165 -5.27 1.32 27.01
C ARG A 165 -4.48 1.27 28.32
N LEU A 166 -3.14 1.23 28.23
CA LEU A 166 -2.31 1.25 29.44
C LEU A 166 -2.49 2.55 30.23
N ARG A 167 -2.59 3.69 29.59
CA ARG A 167 -2.85 4.98 30.25
C ARG A 167 -4.22 5.01 30.93
N SER A 168 -5.26 4.46 30.30
CA SER A 168 -6.59 4.40 30.95
C SER A 168 -6.58 3.46 32.15
N GLN A 169 -5.87 2.32 32.09
CA GLN A 169 -5.72 1.41 33.22
C GLN A 169 -4.95 2.04 34.40
N ILE A 170 -3.90 2.83 34.10
CA ILE A 170 -3.15 3.54 35.14
C ILE A 170 -4.06 4.58 35.82
N ALA A 171 -4.82 5.36 35.04
CA ALA A 171 -5.74 6.35 35.60
C ALA A 171 -6.82 5.70 36.47
N GLU A 172 -7.40 4.58 36.04
CA GLU A 172 -8.37 3.80 36.81
C GLU A 172 -7.78 3.27 38.12
N ASN A 173 -6.58 2.70 38.05
CA ASN A 173 -5.86 2.23 39.26
C ASN A 173 -5.52 3.36 40.24
N ASP A 174 -5.19 4.55 39.74
CA ASP A 174 -4.90 5.71 40.57
C ASP A 174 -6.16 6.23 41.30
N GLU A 175 -7.33 6.22 40.62
CA GLU A 175 -8.61 6.52 41.24
C GLU A 175 -8.99 5.51 42.28
N ASP A 176 -8.84 4.21 42.04
CA ASP A 176 -9.10 3.13 43.01
C ASP A 176 -8.20 3.24 44.23
N ARG A 177 -6.93 3.54 44.00
CA ARG A 177 -5.98 3.79 45.12
C ARG A 177 -6.39 5.00 45.97
N ALA A 178 -6.79 6.10 45.31
CA ALA A 178 -7.26 7.29 46.01
C ALA A 178 -8.53 7.02 46.83
N LEU A 179 -9.46 6.21 46.31
CA LEU A 179 -10.65 5.78 47.04
C LEU A 179 -10.27 4.86 48.23
N ALA A 180 -9.37 3.91 48.02
CA ALA A 180 -8.90 3.01 49.09
C ALA A 180 -8.24 3.80 50.26
N VAL A 181 -7.41 4.78 49.95
CA VAL A 181 -6.79 5.65 50.94
C VAL A 181 -7.85 6.48 51.69
N ARG A 182 -8.84 7.04 50.99
CA ARG A 182 -9.94 7.78 51.66
C ARG A 182 -10.76 6.90 52.58
N THR A 183 -11.12 5.70 52.14
CA THR A 183 -11.89 4.75 52.96
C THR A 183 -11.11 4.27 54.16
N ALA A 184 -9.80 3.98 54.03
CA ALA A 184 -8.93 3.63 55.13
C ALA A 184 -8.81 4.76 56.16
N THR A 185 -8.67 6.03 55.68
CA THR A 185 -8.60 7.21 56.54
C THR A 185 -9.91 7.42 57.34
N LEU A 186 -11.06 7.22 56.68
CA LEU A 186 -12.35 7.30 57.38
C LEU A 186 -12.55 6.19 58.40
N ALA A 187 -12.16 4.96 58.08
CA ALA A 187 -12.20 3.83 59.00
C ALA A 187 -11.33 4.08 60.22
N GLU A 188 -10.12 4.61 60.06
CA GLU A 188 -9.22 4.94 61.15
C GLU A 188 -9.77 6.06 62.04
N ARG A 189 -10.34 7.13 61.44
CA ARG A 189 -11.03 8.18 62.21
C ARG A 189 -12.18 7.63 63.02
N THR A 190 -12.97 6.70 62.47
CA THR A 190 -14.10 6.08 63.18
C THR A 190 -13.59 5.20 64.33
N ARG A 191 -12.49 4.49 64.14
CA ARG A 191 -11.82 3.68 65.17
C ARG A 191 -11.36 4.56 66.33
N ILE A 192 -10.63 5.63 66.03
CA ILE A 192 -10.13 6.56 67.04
C ILE A 192 -11.31 7.22 67.80
N ALA A 193 -12.36 7.62 67.11
CA ALA A 193 -13.56 8.22 67.78
C ALA A 193 -14.22 7.24 68.76
N ARG A 194 -14.32 5.95 68.42
CA ARG A 194 -14.84 4.91 69.33
C ARG A 194 -13.91 4.71 70.55
N GLU A 195 -12.62 4.64 70.30
CA GLU A 195 -11.63 4.46 71.38
C GLU A 195 -11.64 5.64 72.36
N ILE A 196 -11.79 6.87 71.87
CA ILE A 196 -11.94 8.07 72.72
C ILE A 196 -13.26 8.01 73.50
N HIS A 197 -14.38 7.66 72.82
CA HIS A 197 -15.68 7.53 73.49
C HIS A 197 -15.66 6.52 74.61
N ASP A 198 -15.10 5.34 74.35
CA ASP A 198 -15.03 4.27 75.35
C ASP A 198 -14.11 4.64 76.60
N ASN A 199 -13.02 5.33 76.31
CA ASN A 199 -12.14 5.83 77.39
C ASN A 199 -12.82 6.91 78.24
N VAL A 200 -13.55 7.84 77.62
CA VAL A 200 -14.29 8.91 78.35
C VAL A 200 -15.44 8.33 79.14
N VAL A 201 -16.22 7.40 78.59
CA VAL A 201 -17.32 6.73 79.29
C VAL A 201 -16.78 5.94 80.50
N HIS A 202 -15.63 5.26 80.36
CA HIS A 202 -15.00 4.49 81.42
C HIS A 202 -14.45 5.39 82.53
N GLN A 203 -13.93 6.57 82.21
CA GLN A 203 -13.48 7.57 83.18
C GLN A 203 -14.63 8.17 83.96
N ILE A 204 -15.72 8.51 83.31
CA ILE A 204 -16.94 9.09 83.96
C ILE A 204 -17.57 8.04 84.87
N GLY A 205 -17.67 6.77 84.43
CA GLY A 205 -18.20 5.67 85.29
C GLY A 205 -17.40 5.44 86.56
N ARG A 206 -16.08 5.56 86.49
CA ARG A 206 -15.21 5.51 87.65
C ARG A 206 -15.36 6.71 88.60
N ALA A 207 -15.61 7.91 88.06
CA ALA A 207 -15.81 9.11 88.89
C ALA A 207 -17.14 9.11 89.59
N SER A 208 -18.17 8.46 89.02
CA SER A 208 -19.54 8.37 89.58
C SER A 208 -19.67 7.26 90.68
N SER A 209 -18.69 6.39 90.79
CA SER A 209 -18.72 5.29 91.75
C SER A 209 -17.89 5.55 93.05
N ARG A 210 -17.43 6.78 93.21
CA ARG A 210 -16.85 7.33 94.44
C ARG A 210 -17.78 8.35 95.07
#